data_35ae5951cc60c7812f5b7d1358f44c57
#
_entry.id   35ae5951cc60c7812f5b7d1358f44c57
#
_cell.length_a   1.000
_cell.length_b   1.000
_cell.length_c   1.000
_cell.angle_alpha   90.00
_cell.angle_beta   90.00
_cell.angle_gamma   90.00
#
_symmetry.space_group_name_H-M   'P 1'
#
loop_
_entity.id
_entity.type
_entity.pdbx_description
1 polymer ?
#
loop_
_entity_poly.entity_id
_entity_poly.type
_entity_poly.pdbx_seq_one_letter_code
_entity_poly.pdbx_strand_id
1 'polypeptide(L)'
;AAVLLPLMLRWFEHHQVYHPDRVFEATGRELGRAFEEVEFFAADGVRLHGWFFPANAGSLRADWVALVCHGNAGNISHRLDLTGALLSTGVAVFLFDYRGYGRSEGRPSEEGTYRDAQAAHAWLRGKGFRAERILAFGESLGGGVVSELALREPVAGIVLQSAFTSIAD
;
A
#
# COMPACT_ATOMS: atom_id res chain seq x y z
N ALA A 1 -23.45 -8.48 -29.03
CA ALA A 1 -24.15 -8.33 -27.73
C ALA A 1 -23.45 -9.11 -26.60
N ALA A 2 -22.97 -10.34 -26.84
CA ALA A 2 -22.38 -11.18 -25.78
C ALA A 2 -21.05 -10.70 -25.19
N VAL A 3 -20.30 -9.82 -25.86
CA VAL A 3 -19.01 -9.27 -25.40
C VAL A 3 -19.18 -7.95 -24.63
N LEU A 4 -20.24 -7.20 -24.90
CA LEU A 4 -20.48 -5.90 -24.27
C LEU A 4 -20.88 -6.01 -22.78
N LEU A 5 -21.65 -7.02 -22.43
CA LEU A 5 -22.14 -7.20 -21.05
C LEU A 5 -20.97 -7.45 -20.04
N PRO A 6 -20.02 -8.39 -20.29
CA PRO A 6 -18.89 -8.56 -19.38
C PRO A 6 -17.96 -7.34 -19.32
N LEU A 7 -17.81 -6.56 -20.41
CA LEU A 7 -17.05 -5.32 -20.40
C LEU A 7 -17.73 -4.21 -19.58
N MET A 8 -19.05 -4.10 -19.68
CA MET A 8 -19.84 -3.17 -18.85
C MET A 8 -19.80 -3.56 -17.37
N LEU A 9 -19.90 -4.85 -17.04
CA LEU A 9 -19.81 -5.32 -15.66
C LEU A 9 -18.43 -5.02 -15.07
N ARG A 10 -17.35 -5.32 -15.78
CA ARG A 10 -15.99 -4.99 -15.36
C ARG A 10 -15.76 -3.48 -15.21
N TRP A 11 -16.35 -2.66 -16.09
CA TRP A 11 -16.29 -1.20 -15.97
C TRP A 11 -17.05 -0.72 -14.74
N PHE A 12 -18.23 -1.27 -14.49
CA PHE A 12 -19.07 -0.97 -13.32
C PHE A 12 -18.37 -1.39 -12.02
N GLU A 13 -17.90 -2.63 -11.92
CA GLU A 13 -17.14 -3.14 -10.77
C GLU A 13 -15.94 -2.25 -10.47
N HIS A 14 -15.18 -1.89 -11.49
CA HIS A 14 -14.01 -1.01 -11.35
C HIS A 14 -14.38 0.33 -10.72
N HIS A 15 -15.49 0.97 -11.15
CA HIS A 15 -15.93 2.26 -10.62
C HIS A 15 -16.57 2.17 -9.23
N GLN A 16 -17.04 1.00 -8.82
CA GLN A 16 -17.58 0.77 -7.49
C GLN A 16 -16.49 0.43 -6.46
N VAL A 17 -15.40 -0.20 -6.90
CA VAL A 17 -14.35 -0.67 -5.99
C VAL A 17 -13.25 0.37 -5.80
N TYR A 18 -12.83 1.07 -6.85
CA TYR A 18 -11.66 1.96 -6.78
C TYR A 18 -12.08 3.43 -6.84
N HIS A 19 -11.73 4.19 -5.81
CA HIS A 19 -12.00 5.63 -5.68
C HIS A 19 -10.68 6.41 -5.49
N PRO A 20 -9.80 6.43 -6.51
CA PRO A 20 -8.52 7.10 -6.40
C PRO A 20 -8.68 8.62 -6.34
N ASP A 21 -7.97 9.25 -5.42
CA ASP A 21 -7.74 10.69 -5.41
C ASP A 21 -6.28 10.96 -5.79
N ARG A 22 -6.08 11.92 -6.68
CA ARG A 22 -4.75 12.37 -7.10
C ARG A 22 -4.28 13.62 -6.36
N VAL A 23 -5.18 14.29 -5.65
CA VAL A 23 -4.85 15.50 -4.89
C VAL A 23 -4.33 15.10 -3.50
N PHE A 24 -3.15 15.58 -3.15
CA PHE A 24 -2.61 15.43 -1.80
C PHE A 24 -3.13 16.55 -0.92
N GLU A 25 -3.83 16.19 0.16
CA GLU A 25 -4.33 17.13 1.16
C GLU A 25 -3.26 17.46 2.21
N ALA A 26 -2.25 16.59 2.35
CA ALA A 26 -1.19 16.69 3.33
C ALA A 26 0.14 16.17 2.76
N THR A 27 1.22 16.38 3.47
CA THR A 27 2.54 15.83 3.16
C THR A 27 3.11 15.07 4.34
N GLY A 28 4.05 14.17 4.10
CA GLY A 28 4.73 13.44 5.17
C GLY A 28 5.44 14.35 6.19
N ARG A 29 5.67 15.62 5.86
CA ARG A 29 6.28 16.63 6.76
C ARG A 29 5.41 16.95 7.97
N GLU A 30 4.08 16.77 7.86
CA GLU A 30 3.13 17.07 8.94
C GLU A 30 3.31 16.16 10.16
N LEU A 31 3.96 15.02 9.99
CA LEU A 31 4.37 14.17 11.12
C LEU A 31 5.58 14.73 11.89
N GLY A 32 6.16 15.87 11.49
CA GLY A 32 7.24 16.55 12.19
C GLY A 32 8.55 15.76 12.24
N ARG A 33 8.76 14.82 11.29
CA ARG A 33 9.93 13.94 11.26
C ARG A 33 10.47 13.74 9.85
N ALA A 34 11.70 13.24 9.75
CA ALA A 34 12.31 12.92 8.47
C ALA A 34 11.55 11.78 7.78
N PHE A 35 11.37 11.92 6.48
CA PHE A 35 10.83 10.89 5.59
C PHE A 35 11.47 11.01 4.21
N GLU A 36 11.32 9.96 3.43
CA GLU A 36 11.82 9.88 2.05
C GLU A 36 10.62 9.76 1.12
N GLU A 37 10.52 10.64 0.13
CA GLU A 37 9.63 10.42 -1.02
C GLU A 37 10.28 9.38 -1.93
N VAL A 38 9.53 8.34 -2.24
CA VAL A 38 10.04 7.16 -2.95
C VAL A 38 9.31 7.02 -4.27
N GLU A 39 10.07 6.86 -5.36
CA GLU A 39 9.58 6.38 -6.63
C GLU A 39 10.16 4.98 -6.90
N PHE A 40 9.32 4.06 -7.33
CA PHE A 40 9.71 2.69 -7.64
C PHE A 40 8.80 2.12 -8.74
N PHE A 41 9.13 0.95 -9.27
CA PHE A 41 8.43 0.40 -10.44
C PHE A 41 7.87 -0.98 -10.14
N ALA A 42 6.62 -1.21 -10.53
CA ALA A 42 6.03 -2.53 -10.60
C ALA A 42 6.67 -3.35 -11.73
N ALA A 43 6.55 -4.67 -11.68
CA ALA A 43 7.16 -5.58 -12.65
C ALA A 43 6.72 -5.34 -14.10
N ASP A 44 5.56 -4.73 -14.30
CA ASP A 44 5.01 -4.33 -15.61
C ASP A 44 5.38 -2.89 -16.01
N GLY A 45 6.34 -2.25 -15.29
CA GLY A 45 6.89 -0.94 -15.62
C GLY A 45 6.05 0.25 -15.14
N VAL A 46 4.95 0.03 -14.41
CA VAL A 46 4.16 1.12 -13.85
C VAL A 46 4.95 1.81 -12.73
N ARG A 47 5.12 3.14 -12.84
CA ARG A 47 5.77 3.96 -11.83
C ARG A 47 4.83 4.20 -10.66
N LEU A 48 5.33 3.90 -9.47
CA LEU A 48 4.62 4.02 -8.20
C LEU A 48 5.31 5.05 -7.30
N HIS A 49 4.53 5.65 -6.41
CA HIS A 49 4.97 6.65 -5.46
C HIS A 49 4.62 6.22 -4.04
N GLY A 50 5.48 6.54 -3.09
CA GLY A 50 5.26 6.24 -1.68
C GLY A 50 6.08 7.14 -0.76
N TRP A 51 5.85 6.98 0.55
CA TRP A 51 6.60 7.64 1.61
C TRP A 51 7.20 6.60 2.53
N PHE A 52 8.49 6.69 2.75
CA PHE A 52 9.19 5.88 3.73
C PHE A 52 9.59 6.72 4.95
N PHE A 53 9.14 6.30 6.10
CA PHE A 53 9.49 6.89 7.39
C PHE A 53 10.39 5.93 8.15
N PRO A 54 11.65 6.30 8.43
CA PRO A 54 12.53 5.48 9.26
C PRO A 54 12.00 5.40 10.68
N ALA A 55 12.33 4.32 11.38
CA ALA A 55 12.09 4.20 12.81
C ALA A 55 12.85 5.30 13.59
N ASN A 56 12.40 5.59 14.81
CA ASN A 56 13.13 6.52 15.68
C ASN A 56 14.54 6.00 15.96
N ALA A 57 15.49 6.93 16.04
CA ALA A 57 16.86 6.60 16.46
C ALA A 57 16.83 5.93 17.83
N GLY A 58 17.52 4.80 17.96
CA GLY A 58 17.59 4.01 19.19
C GLY A 58 16.38 3.11 19.44
N SER A 59 15.43 3.01 18.53
CA SER A 59 14.35 2.03 18.65
C SER A 59 14.88 0.60 18.61
N LEU A 60 14.44 -0.23 19.57
CA LEU A 60 14.71 -1.67 19.60
C LEU A 60 14.03 -2.43 18.45
N ARG A 61 13.16 -1.76 17.68
CA ARG A 61 12.43 -2.30 16.54
C ARG A 61 12.81 -1.59 15.24
N ALA A 62 13.96 -0.92 15.19
CA ALA A 62 14.39 -0.18 14.00
C ALA A 62 14.64 -1.09 12.78
N ASP A 63 14.80 -2.39 12.98
CA ASP A 63 14.90 -3.42 11.95
C ASP A 63 13.54 -3.96 11.47
N TRP A 64 12.43 -3.48 12.03
CA TRP A 64 11.06 -3.79 11.62
C TRP A 64 10.47 -2.67 10.78
N VAL A 65 9.64 -3.06 9.82
CA VAL A 65 8.89 -2.11 8.98
C VAL A 65 7.45 -2.57 8.79
N ALA A 66 6.51 -1.64 8.88
CA ALA A 66 5.13 -1.83 8.42
C ALA A 66 5.03 -1.40 6.96
N LEU A 67 4.69 -2.33 6.07
CA LEU A 67 4.28 -2.07 4.70
C LEU A 67 2.78 -1.83 4.68
N VAL A 68 2.34 -0.61 4.40
CA VAL A 68 0.93 -0.21 4.47
C VAL A 68 0.31 -0.24 3.08
N CYS A 69 -0.71 -1.09 2.94
CA CYS A 69 -1.62 -1.17 1.80
C CYS A 69 -2.94 -0.52 2.21
N HIS A 70 -3.22 0.67 1.71
CA HIS A 70 -4.36 1.49 2.12
C HIS A 70 -5.70 1.00 1.54
N GLY A 71 -6.80 1.58 2.02
CA GLY A 71 -8.16 1.30 1.56
C GLY A 71 -8.44 1.84 0.16
N ASN A 72 -9.66 1.58 -0.35
CA ASN A 72 -10.06 1.87 -1.73
C ASN A 72 -10.25 3.36 -2.07
N ALA A 73 -10.32 4.25 -1.08
CA ALA A 73 -10.57 5.67 -1.31
C ALA A 73 -9.36 6.55 -0.91
N GLY A 74 -9.20 7.65 -1.63
CA GLY A 74 -8.18 8.66 -1.33
C GLY A 74 -6.78 8.32 -1.86
N ASN A 75 -5.77 8.65 -1.07
CA ASN A 75 -4.35 8.38 -1.32
C ASN A 75 -3.58 8.37 0.00
N ILE A 76 -2.26 8.22 -0.05
CA ILE A 76 -1.41 8.13 1.16
C ILE A 76 -1.46 9.38 2.06
N SER A 77 -1.81 10.56 1.55
CA SER A 77 -1.91 11.77 2.37
C SER A 77 -3.02 11.71 3.42
N HIS A 78 -4.03 10.86 3.20
CA HIS A 78 -5.13 10.63 4.15
C HIS A 78 -4.80 9.59 5.23
N ARG A 79 -3.55 9.11 5.28
CA ARG A 79 -3.12 8.00 6.18
C ARG A 79 -2.07 8.43 7.20
N LEU A 80 -1.92 9.75 7.43
CA LEU A 80 -0.90 10.27 8.36
C LEU A 80 -1.17 9.84 9.81
N ASP A 81 -2.42 9.83 10.27
CA ASP A 81 -2.77 9.38 11.61
C ASP A 81 -2.38 7.91 11.84
N LEU A 82 -2.74 7.03 10.89
CA LEU A 82 -2.32 5.63 10.90
C LEU A 82 -0.80 5.51 10.91
N THR A 83 -0.15 6.28 10.04
CA THR A 83 1.31 6.29 9.94
C THR A 83 1.95 6.69 11.26
N GLY A 84 1.45 7.77 11.89
CA GLY A 84 1.90 8.22 13.21
C GLY A 84 1.71 7.17 14.29
N ALA A 85 0.56 6.49 14.30
CA ALA A 85 0.28 5.41 15.23
C ALA A 85 1.26 4.23 15.06
N LEU A 86 1.52 3.80 13.83
CA LEU A 86 2.49 2.73 13.56
C LEU A 86 3.91 3.13 13.96
N LEU A 87 4.33 4.35 13.63
CA LEU A 87 5.64 4.89 14.02
C LEU A 87 5.83 4.96 15.53
N SER A 88 4.76 5.20 16.30
CA SER A 88 4.80 5.23 17.77
C SER A 88 5.15 3.87 18.37
N THR A 89 4.94 2.77 17.64
CA THR A 89 5.34 1.42 18.06
C THR A 89 6.85 1.17 17.93
N GLY A 90 7.57 2.10 17.31
CA GLY A 90 9.03 2.02 17.13
C GLY A 90 9.50 1.35 15.84
N VAL A 91 8.59 0.98 14.94
CA VAL A 91 8.94 0.41 13.63
C VAL A 91 9.10 1.50 12.57
N ALA A 92 9.77 1.21 11.47
CA ALA A 92 9.71 2.02 10.26
C ALA A 92 8.35 1.82 9.57
N VAL A 93 7.93 2.77 8.73
CA VAL A 93 6.68 2.66 7.95
C VAL A 93 6.95 2.99 6.49
N PHE A 94 6.48 2.15 5.60
CA PHE A 94 6.43 2.41 4.18
C PHE A 94 4.97 2.33 3.71
N LEU A 95 4.44 3.45 3.25
CA LEU A 95 3.12 3.51 2.64
C LEU A 95 3.26 4.01 1.20
N PHE A 96 2.46 3.47 0.31
CA PHE A 96 2.54 3.78 -1.12
C PHE A 96 1.14 3.87 -1.73
N ASP A 97 1.03 4.64 -2.79
CA ASP A 97 -0.17 4.72 -3.61
C ASP A 97 -0.17 3.61 -4.66
N TYR A 98 -1.26 2.84 -4.74
CA TYR A 98 -1.45 1.90 -5.85
C TYR A 98 -1.48 2.64 -7.19
N ARG A 99 -1.27 1.91 -8.26
CA ARG A 99 -1.46 2.43 -9.62
C ARG A 99 -2.77 3.20 -9.77
N GLY A 100 -2.70 4.40 -10.33
CA GLY A 100 -3.83 5.30 -10.50
C GLY A 100 -4.18 6.18 -9.31
N TYR A 101 -3.65 5.90 -8.11
CA TYR A 101 -3.83 6.70 -6.90
C TYR A 101 -2.69 7.71 -6.73
N GLY A 102 -2.99 8.83 -6.08
CA GLY A 102 -2.01 9.85 -5.73
C GLY A 102 -1.12 10.23 -6.90
N ARG A 103 0.19 10.05 -6.73
CA ARG A 103 1.20 10.32 -7.77
C ARG A 103 1.64 9.08 -8.55
N SER A 104 1.07 7.92 -8.25
CA SER A 104 1.32 6.69 -9.00
C SER A 104 0.67 6.74 -10.38
N GLU A 105 1.34 6.18 -11.37
CA GLU A 105 0.84 6.07 -12.74
C GLU A 105 -0.14 4.90 -12.92
N GLY A 106 -0.65 4.74 -14.14
CA GLY A 106 -1.50 3.62 -14.51
C GLY A 106 -2.96 3.78 -14.11
N ARG A 107 -3.65 2.63 -14.02
CA ARG A 107 -5.07 2.52 -13.62
C ARG A 107 -5.22 1.36 -12.64
N PRO A 108 -6.07 1.49 -11.61
CA PRO A 108 -6.28 0.44 -10.64
C PRO A 108 -6.85 -0.82 -11.31
N SER A 109 -6.46 -1.97 -10.81
CA SER A 109 -7.06 -3.26 -11.09
C SER A 109 -6.62 -4.23 -10.00
N GLU A 110 -7.35 -5.29 -9.78
CA GLU A 110 -7.06 -6.27 -8.75
C GLU A 110 -5.63 -6.82 -8.89
N GLU A 111 -5.31 -7.47 -10.00
CA GLU A 111 -3.96 -7.99 -10.24
C GLU A 111 -2.89 -6.88 -10.29
N GLY A 112 -3.28 -5.67 -10.69
CA GLY A 112 -2.40 -4.51 -10.67
C GLY A 112 -1.98 -4.12 -9.26
N THR A 113 -2.92 -4.04 -8.32
CA THR A 113 -2.63 -3.70 -6.91
C THR A 113 -1.76 -4.78 -6.24
N TYR A 114 -1.89 -6.04 -6.63
CA TYR A 114 -1.04 -7.13 -6.17
C TYR A 114 0.41 -6.96 -6.62
N ARG A 115 0.62 -6.61 -7.91
CA ARG A 115 1.96 -6.30 -8.45
C ARG A 115 2.58 -5.07 -7.79
N ASP A 116 1.76 -4.08 -7.47
CA ASP A 116 2.21 -2.86 -6.78
C ASP A 116 2.70 -3.20 -5.36
N ALA A 117 1.97 -4.02 -4.62
CA ALA A 117 2.37 -4.48 -3.30
C ALA A 117 3.65 -5.36 -3.33
N GLN A 118 3.80 -6.23 -4.34
CA GLN A 118 5.02 -7.00 -4.55
C GLN A 118 6.22 -6.07 -4.82
N ALA A 119 6.03 -5.03 -5.65
CA ALA A 119 7.08 -4.05 -5.92
C ALA A 119 7.48 -3.27 -4.66
N ALA A 120 6.49 -2.88 -3.83
CA ALA A 120 6.73 -2.21 -2.55
C ALA A 120 7.49 -3.11 -1.56
N HIS A 121 7.13 -4.40 -1.49
CA HIS A 121 7.86 -5.40 -0.71
C HIS A 121 9.31 -5.55 -1.22
N ALA A 122 9.50 -5.69 -2.54
CA ALA A 122 10.82 -5.81 -3.15
C ALA A 122 11.69 -4.56 -2.88
N TRP A 123 11.10 -3.36 -2.91
CA TRP A 123 11.78 -2.12 -2.57
C TRP A 123 12.30 -2.15 -1.12
N LEU A 124 11.46 -2.58 -0.17
CA LEU A 124 11.87 -2.74 1.24
C LEU A 124 12.99 -3.77 1.40
N ARG A 125 12.92 -4.89 0.66
CA ARG A 125 13.99 -5.89 0.62
C ARG A 125 15.30 -5.29 0.10
N GLY A 126 15.22 -4.50 -0.96
CA GLY A 126 16.36 -3.75 -1.51
C GLY A 126 16.94 -2.70 -0.56
N LYS A 127 16.08 -2.11 0.29
CA LYS A 127 16.51 -1.18 1.35
C LYS A 127 17.17 -1.86 2.56
N GLY A 128 17.16 -3.21 2.61
CA GLY A 128 17.86 -4.01 3.62
C GLY A 128 16.95 -4.64 4.69
N PHE A 129 15.63 -4.43 4.62
CA PHE A 129 14.73 -5.12 5.55
C PHE A 129 14.63 -6.61 5.22
N ARG A 130 14.75 -7.46 6.23
CA ARG A 130 14.55 -8.90 6.09
C ARG A 130 13.05 -9.18 5.97
N ALA A 131 12.66 -10.21 5.22
CA ALA A 131 11.26 -10.59 5.03
C ALA A 131 10.54 -10.83 6.36
N GLU A 132 11.23 -11.50 7.30
CA GLU A 132 10.72 -11.81 8.65
C GLU A 132 10.61 -10.57 9.56
N ARG A 133 10.88 -9.39 9.03
CA ARG A 133 10.78 -8.08 9.69
C ARG A 133 9.85 -7.11 8.96
N ILE A 134 9.17 -7.57 7.89
CA ILE A 134 8.17 -6.81 7.16
C ILE A 134 6.78 -7.25 7.64
N LEU A 135 6.07 -6.35 8.33
CA LEU A 135 4.65 -6.52 8.68
C LEU A 135 3.79 -5.93 7.55
N ALA A 136 2.98 -6.74 6.91
CA ALA A 136 2.07 -6.27 5.88
C ALA A 136 0.75 -5.82 6.54
N PHE A 137 0.48 -4.50 6.50
CA PHE A 137 -0.71 -3.89 7.08
C PHE A 137 -1.71 -3.54 5.97
N GLY A 138 -2.91 -4.09 6.03
CA GLY A 138 -3.98 -3.87 5.06
C GLY A 138 -5.22 -3.23 5.67
N GLU A 139 -5.62 -2.07 5.13
CA GLU A 139 -6.86 -1.39 5.47
C GLU A 139 -7.93 -1.67 4.41
N SER A 140 -9.09 -2.22 4.77
CA SER A 140 -10.22 -2.45 3.86
C SER A 140 -9.77 -3.22 2.59
N LEU A 141 -9.83 -2.59 1.41
CA LEU A 141 -9.27 -3.15 0.15
C LEU A 141 -7.84 -3.68 0.32
N GLY A 142 -7.02 -2.93 1.05
CA GLY A 142 -5.64 -3.33 1.36
C GLY A 142 -5.53 -4.64 2.10
N GLY A 143 -6.58 -5.08 2.80
CA GLY A 143 -6.64 -6.39 3.45
C GLY A 143 -6.55 -7.54 2.43
N GLY A 144 -7.26 -7.45 1.31
CA GLY A 144 -7.13 -8.39 0.19
C GLY A 144 -5.73 -8.36 -0.42
N VAL A 145 -5.19 -7.15 -0.61
CA VAL A 145 -3.86 -6.95 -1.20
C VAL A 145 -2.75 -7.58 -0.34
N VAL A 146 -2.75 -7.36 0.99
CA VAL A 146 -1.71 -7.97 1.86
C VAL A 146 -1.90 -9.47 2.03
N SER A 147 -3.13 -9.97 1.96
CA SER A 147 -3.39 -11.41 1.98
C SER A 147 -2.78 -12.08 0.74
N GLU A 148 -2.98 -11.51 -0.44
CA GLU A 148 -2.38 -12.01 -1.68
C GLU A 148 -0.86 -11.81 -1.69
N LEU A 149 -0.35 -10.70 -1.15
CA LEU A 149 1.08 -10.50 -0.98
C LEU A 149 1.70 -11.63 -0.14
N ALA A 150 1.09 -11.98 0.99
CA ALA A 150 1.60 -13.02 1.88
C ALA A 150 1.56 -14.45 1.27
N LEU A 151 0.73 -14.66 0.26
CA LEU A 151 0.74 -15.91 -0.53
C LEU A 151 1.90 -15.96 -1.53
N ARG A 152 2.34 -14.81 -2.02
CA ARG A 152 3.37 -14.71 -3.06
C ARG A 152 4.77 -14.43 -2.50
N GLU A 153 4.86 -13.71 -1.39
CA GLU A 153 6.12 -13.22 -0.82
C GLU A 153 6.18 -13.50 0.69
N PRO A 154 7.35 -13.85 1.22
CA PRO A 154 7.50 -14.03 2.66
C PRO A 154 7.40 -12.69 3.39
N VAL A 155 6.58 -12.66 4.45
CA VAL A 155 6.41 -11.54 5.37
C VAL A 155 6.42 -12.03 6.82
N ALA A 156 6.69 -11.15 7.78
CA ALA A 156 6.65 -11.48 9.21
C ALA A 156 5.25 -11.85 9.70
N GLY A 157 4.23 -11.23 9.09
CA GLY A 157 2.82 -11.42 9.39
C GLY A 157 1.97 -10.37 8.69
N ILE A 158 0.66 -10.56 8.78
CA ILE A 158 -0.32 -9.61 8.25
C ILE A 158 -1.14 -9.01 9.39
N VAL A 159 -1.48 -7.73 9.25
CA VAL A 159 -2.43 -7.02 10.11
C VAL A 159 -3.59 -6.54 9.24
N LEU A 160 -4.80 -6.94 9.58
CA LEU A 160 -6.00 -6.61 8.83
C LEU A 160 -6.87 -5.64 9.63
N GLN A 161 -7.13 -4.47 9.05
CA GLN A 161 -8.04 -3.47 9.60
C GLN A 161 -9.25 -3.32 8.70
N SER A 162 -10.45 -3.60 9.23
CA SER A 162 -11.72 -3.46 8.49
C SER A 162 -11.72 -4.19 7.13
N ALA A 163 -11.01 -5.30 7.05
CA ALA A 163 -10.91 -6.10 5.84
C ALA A 163 -12.22 -6.87 5.59
N PHE A 164 -12.58 -7.03 4.33
CA PHE A 164 -13.69 -7.88 3.91
C PHE A 164 -13.26 -9.35 3.92
N THR A 165 -14.20 -10.24 4.24
CA THR A 165 -14.00 -11.70 4.11
C THR A 165 -14.13 -12.17 2.67
N SER A 166 -14.95 -11.47 1.89
CA SER A 166 -15.07 -11.62 0.43
C SER A 166 -15.64 -10.34 -0.20
N ILE A 167 -15.46 -10.17 -1.52
CA ILE A 167 -16.10 -9.07 -2.28
C ILE A 167 -17.60 -9.36 -2.52
N ALA A 168 -18.02 -10.60 -2.30
CA ALA A 168 -19.41 -11.04 -2.49
C ALA A 168 -20.29 -10.87 -1.24
N ASP A 169 -19.70 -10.50 -0.10
CA ASP A 169 -20.37 -10.20 1.16
C ASP A 169 -20.54 -8.69 1.32
#